data_c0aa7fbc540422e77edb07bd30dcd0a4
#
_entry.id   c0aa7fbc540422e77edb07bd30dcd0a4
#
_cell.length_a   1.000
_cell.length_b   1.000
_cell.length_c   1.000
_cell.angle_alpha   90.00
_cell.angle_beta   90.00
_cell.angle_gamma   90.00
#
_symmetry.space_group_name_H-M   'P 1'
#
loop_
_entity.id
_entity.type
_entity.pdbx_description
1 polymer ?
#
loop_
_entity_poly.entity_id
_entity_poly.type
_entity_poly.pdbx_seq_one_letter_code
_entity_poly.pdbx_strand_id
1 'polypeptide(L)'
;SEMCIRDRNNTDLTLNVCVNYGGRWEILEAAKRSREVPPEELTEQKFASLLPLADSGDVDLFIRTSGEERISNFMLWQLAYGELYFTKILWPDFTENEFLNALNWYSNRERRFGKTSEQIQQEAKKE
;
A
#
# COMPACT_ATOMS: atom_id res chain seq x y z
N SER A 1 12.96 15.57 18.84
CA SER A 1 12.38 16.79 18.30
C SER A 1 10.92 16.92 18.78
N GLU A 2 10.37 18.13 18.83
CA GLU A 2 9.01 18.39 19.31
C GLU A 2 7.93 17.64 18.50
N MET A 3 8.16 17.38 17.25
CA MET A 3 7.26 16.62 16.38
C MET A 3 7.02 15.18 16.87
N CYS A 4 8.09 14.50 17.31
CA CYS A 4 7.98 13.14 17.87
C CYS A 4 7.27 13.10 19.23
N ILE A 5 7.29 14.21 20.00
CA ILE A 5 6.60 14.32 21.29
C ILE A 5 5.11 14.57 21.09
N ARG A 6 4.74 15.41 20.11
CA ARG A 6 3.36 15.76 19.79
C ARG A 6 2.53 14.58 19.34
N ASP A 7 3.14 13.68 18.57
CA ASP A 7 2.43 12.55 17.94
C ASP A 7 2.47 11.26 18.77
N ARG A 8 3.23 11.23 19.87
CA ARG A 8 3.41 10.04 20.71
C ARG A 8 2.10 9.44 21.23
N ASN A 9 1.09 10.25 21.47
CA ASN A 9 -0.22 9.84 22.02
C ASN A 9 -1.32 9.75 20.96
N ASN A 10 -1.01 9.96 19.68
CA ASN A 10 -1.96 9.79 18.58
C ASN A 10 -2.13 8.30 18.28
N THR A 11 -3.38 7.86 18.16
CA THR A 11 -3.76 6.47 17.88
C THR A 11 -4.48 6.29 16.55
N ASP A 12 -4.88 7.41 15.91
CA ASP A 12 -5.75 7.42 14.74
C ASP A 12 -4.98 7.22 13.42
N LEU A 13 -3.65 7.45 13.44
CA LEU A 13 -2.78 7.32 12.27
C LEU A 13 -1.45 6.68 12.66
N THR A 14 -1.03 5.67 11.90
CA THR A 14 0.30 5.09 12.00
C THR A 14 1.17 5.56 10.83
N LEU A 15 2.28 6.23 11.12
CA LEU A 15 3.29 6.61 10.13
C LEU A 15 4.43 5.60 10.12
N ASN A 16 4.60 4.89 9.00
CA ASN A 16 5.75 4.01 8.75
C ASN A 16 6.74 4.68 7.81
N VAL A 17 7.97 4.89 8.28
CA VAL A 17 9.06 5.47 7.47
C VAL A 17 10.00 4.36 7.03
N CYS A 18 10.01 4.06 5.73
CA CYS A 18 10.84 3.01 5.14
C CYS A 18 12.21 3.57 4.77
N VAL A 19 13.24 3.21 5.56
CA VAL A 19 14.63 3.56 5.29
C VAL A 19 15.40 2.28 4.93
N ASN A 20 16.17 2.32 3.84
CA ASN A 20 16.90 1.16 3.33
C ASN A 20 15.98 -0.06 3.07
N TYR A 21 14.82 0.20 2.48
CA TYR A 21 13.78 -0.78 2.19
C TYR A 21 13.79 -1.18 0.71
N GLY A 22 13.39 -2.41 0.42
CA GLY A 22 13.14 -2.89 -0.94
C GLY A 22 12.14 -4.04 -0.95
N GLY A 23 11.12 -3.98 -1.84
CA GLY A 23 10.05 -4.97 -1.89
C GLY A 23 10.54 -6.39 -2.21
N ARG A 24 11.57 -6.53 -3.06
CA ARG A 24 12.20 -7.85 -3.30
C ARG A 24 12.87 -8.40 -2.04
N TRP A 25 13.55 -7.55 -1.30
CA TRP A 25 14.15 -7.94 -0.02
C TRP A 25 13.06 -8.37 0.98
N GLU A 26 11.99 -7.60 1.08
CA GLU A 26 10.87 -7.90 1.98
C GLU A 26 10.24 -9.27 1.68
N ILE A 27 9.96 -9.55 0.39
CA ILE A 27 9.43 -10.85 -0.06
C ILE A 27 10.42 -11.98 0.26
N LEU A 28 11.71 -11.77 0.06
CA LEU A 28 12.73 -12.77 0.39
C LEU A 28 12.79 -13.06 1.89
N GLU A 29 12.66 -12.05 2.74
CA GLU A 29 12.61 -12.23 4.20
C GLU A 29 11.36 -13.01 4.63
N ALA A 30 10.19 -12.71 4.03
CA ALA A 30 8.97 -13.49 4.26
C ALA A 30 9.13 -14.95 3.81
N ALA A 31 9.76 -15.18 2.66
CA ALA A 31 10.05 -16.52 2.16
C ALA A 31 11.00 -17.32 3.08
N LYS A 32 11.96 -16.66 3.72
CA LYS A 32 12.81 -17.32 4.73
C LYS A 32 12.00 -17.74 5.97
N ARG A 33 11.11 -16.86 6.44
CA ARG A 33 10.23 -17.12 7.60
C ARG A 33 9.21 -18.21 7.29
N SER A 34 8.74 -18.33 6.05
CA SER A 34 7.73 -19.32 5.66
C SER A 34 8.23 -20.77 5.76
N ARG A 35 9.54 -20.99 5.90
CA ARG A 35 10.12 -22.33 6.12
C ARG A 35 9.61 -23.02 7.39
N GLU A 36 9.16 -22.24 8.37
CA GLU A 36 8.62 -22.73 9.65
C GLU A 36 7.10 -22.97 9.59
N VAL A 37 6.46 -22.63 8.47
CA VAL A 37 5.01 -22.80 8.26
C VAL A 37 4.79 -24.11 7.49
N PRO A 38 3.90 -25.01 7.97
CA PRO A 38 3.51 -26.20 7.22
C PRO A 38 2.99 -25.84 5.82
N PRO A 39 3.36 -26.57 4.76
CA PRO A 39 2.95 -26.24 3.39
C PRO A 39 1.43 -26.08 3.22
N GLU A 40 0.64 -26.88 3.92
CA GLU A 40 -0.82 -26.86 3.91
C GLU A 40 -1.43 -25.61 4.56
N GLU A 41 -0.68 -24.93 5.43
CA GLU A 41 -1.09 -23.69 6.09
C GLU A 41 -0.58 -22.44 5.36
N LEU A 42 0.32 -22.61 4.39
CA LEU A 42 0.92 -21.50 3.66
C LEU A 42 -0.04 -20.98 2.58
N THR A 43 -0.88 -20.03 2.97
CA THR A 43 -1.77 -19.26 2.09
C THR A 43 -1.17 -17.89 1.76
N GLU A 44 -1.73 -17.17 0.77
CA GLU A 44 -1.34 -15.78 0.48
C GLU A 44 -1.46 -14.90 1.73
N GLN A 45 -2.53 -15.07 2.49
CA GLN A 45 -2.78 -14.32 3.72
C GLN A 45 -1.75 -14.66 4.81
N LYS A 46 -1.41 -15.94 4.96
CA LYS A 46 -0.35 -16.37 5.88
C LYS A 46 0.99 -15.82 5.46
N PHE A 47 1.31 -15.86 4.17
CA PHE A 47 2.56 -15.28 3.65
C PHE A 47 2.63 -13.76 3.88
N ALA A 48 1.54 -13.04 3.62
CA ALA A 48 1.45 -11.60 3.89
C ALA A 48 1.75 -11.26 5.35
N SER A 49 1.28 -12.09 6.30
CA SER A 49 1.57 -11.91 7.74
C SER A 49 3.04 -12.12 8.12
N LEU A 50 3.86 -12.68 7.23
CA LEU A 50 5.30 -12.87 7.45
C LEU A 50 6.15 -11.73 6.88
N LEU A 51 5.55 -10.80 6.13
CA LEU A 51 6.25 -9.64 5.60
C LEU A 51 6.71 -8.71 6.73
N PRO A 52 7.87 -8.05 6.61
CA PRO A 52 8.33 -7.04 7.56
C PRO A 52 7.33 -5.90 7.81
N LEU A 53 6.54 -5.52 6.80
CA LEU A 53 5.49 -4.49 6.89
C LEU A 53 4.06 -5.09 6.98
N ALA A 54 3.92 -6.30 7.49
CA ALA A 54 2.62 -6.99 7.59
C ALA A 54 1.53 -6.15 8.30
N ASP A 55 1.90 -5.41 9.34
CA ASP A 55 0.96 -4.58 10.11
C ASP A 55 0.42 -3.38 9.31
N SER A 56 1.05 -3.01 8.19
CA SER A 56 0.58 -1.93 7.33
C SER A 56 -0.58 -2.35 6.41
N GLY A 57 -0.76 -3.66 6.20
CA GLY A 57 -1.76 -4.18 5.25
C GLY A 57 -1.45 -3.87 3.79
N ASP A 58 -2.45 -4.05 2.93
CA ASP A 58 -2.38 -3.72 1.51
C ASP A 58 -2.47 -2.21 1.29
N VAL A 59 -1.82 -1.74 0.22
CA VAL A 59 -1.84 -0.32 -0.16
C VAL A 59 -3.06 -0.03 -1.01
N ASP A 60 -3.90 0.87 -0.56
CA ASP A 60 -5.04 1.36 -1.32
C ASP A 60 -4.65 2.40 -2.36
N LEU A 61 -3.83 3.37 -1.97
CA LEU A 61 -3.37 4.46 -2.81
C LEU A 61 -1.86 4.66 -2.68
N PHE A 62 -1.16 4.56 -3.80
CA PHE A 62 0.24 4.93 -3.94
C PHE A 62 0.34 6.29 -4.62
N ILE A 63 1.04 7.23 -3.99
CA ILE A 63 1.29 8.56 -4.56
C ILE A 63 2.79 8.70 -4.82
N ARG A 64 3.15 9.01 -6.06
CA ARG A 64 4.53 9.33 -6.43
C ARG A 64 4.62 10.70 -7.07
N THR A 65 5.48 11.52 -6.51
CA THR A 65 5.80 12.88 -6.93
C THR A 65 6.95 12.91 -7.94
N SER A 66 7.32 14.11 -8.41
CA SER A 66 8.50 14.41 -9.24
C SER A 66 8.43 13.89 -10.69
N GLY A 67 7.23 13.57 -11.19
CA GLY A 67 7.05 13.12 -12.58
C GLY A 67 7.56 11.71 -12.88
N GLU A 68 7.89 10.94 -11.86
CA GLU A 68 8.37 9.58 -12.00
C GLU A 68 7.20 8.59 -12.00
N GLU A 69 7.05 7.82 -13.09
CA GLU A 69 5.93 6.89 -13.30
C GLU A 69 6.39 5.44 -13.12
N ARG A 70 6.93 5.13 -11.94
CA ARG A 70 7.40 3.78 -11.56
C ARG A 70 7.34 3.59 -10.05
N ILE A 71 7.17 2.34 -9.59
CA ILE A 71 7.12 2.00 -8.15
C ILE A 71 8.51 1.75 -7.54
N SER A 72 9.54 1.55 -8.35
CA SER A 72 10.95 1.42 -7.95
C SER A 72 11.18 0.45 -6.79
N ASN A 73 10.64 -0.77 -6.90
CA ASN A 73 10.82 -1.81 -5.89
C ASN A 73 10.23 -1.45 -4.50
N PHE A 74 9.21 -0.58 -4.46
CA PHE A 74 8.54 -0.21 -3.22
C PHE A 74 7.26 -1.03 -3.03
N MET A 75 7.10 -1.68 -1.88
CA MET A 75 5.91 -2.42 -1.42
C MET A 75 5.27 -3.32 -2.49
N LEU A 76 6.09 -4.16 -3.16
CA LEU A 76 5.66 -4.94 -4.33
C LEU A 76 4.47 -5.87 -4.04
N TRP A 77 4.45 -6.49 -2.86
CA TRP A 77 3.36 -7.37 -2.45
C TRP A 77 2.09 -6.59 -2.15
N GLN A 78 2.20 -5.56 -1.34
CA GLN A 78 1.08 -4.78 -0.84
C GLN A 78 0.44 -3.89 -1.93
N LEU A 79 1.18 -3.57 -3.00
CA LEU A 79 0.70 -2.77 -4.14
C LEU A 79 -0.04 -3.58 -5.19
N ALA A 80 -0.22 -4.89 -5.01
CA ALA A 80 -0.77 -5.78 -6.05
C ALA A 80 -2.12 -5.29 -6.62
N TYR A 81 -2.95 -4.65 -5.80
CA TYR A 81 -4.25 -4.08 -6.18
C TYR A 81 -4.38 -2.59 -5.83
N GLY A 82 -3.27 -1.95 -5.50
CA GLY A 82 -3.23 -0.53 -5.17
C GLY A 82 -3.44 0.38 -6.38
N GLU A 83 -4.13 1.50 -6.19
CA GLU A 83 -4.25 2.53 -7.21
C GLU A 83 -2.98 3.39 -7.23
N LEU A 84 -2.44 3.65 -8.43
CA LEU A 84 -1.18 4.36 -8.61
C LEU A 84 -1.44 5.78 -9.12
N TYR A 85 -1.18 6.76 -8.29
CA TYR A 85 -1.29 8.18 -8.62
C TYR A 85 0.10 8.78 -8.83
N PHE A 86 0.37 9.29 -10.02
CA PHE A 86 1.63 9.95 -10.38
C PHE A 86 1.40 11.44 -10.61
N THR A 87 2.26 12.28 -10.02
CA THR A 87 2.21 13.73 -10.21
C THR A 87 3.59 14.29 -10.54
N LYS A 88 3.61 15.35 -11.36
CA LYS A 88 4.85 16.06 -11.72
C LYS A 88 5.34 17.00 -10.63
N ILE A 89 4.53 17.24 -9.61
CA ILE A 89 4.85 18.14 -8.52
C ILE A 89 6.02 17.57 -7.73
N LEU A 90 6.99 18.40 -7.39
CA LEU A 90 8.11 18.02 -6.55
C LEU A 90 7.67 17.84 -5.10
N TRP A 91 8.32 16.94 -4.38
CA TRP A 91 7.95 16.66 -2.98
C TRP A 91 7.85 17.89 -2.08
N PRO A 92 8.78 18.89 -2.15
CA PRO A 92 8.66 20.11 -1.34
C PRO A 92 7.42 20.96 -1.65
N ASP A 93 6.88 20.84 -2.87
CA ASP A 93 5.73 21.61 -3.35
C ASP A 93 4.41 20.83 -3.26
N PHE A 94 4.46 19.59 -2.72
CA PHE A 94 3.29 18.74 -2.56
C PHE A 94 2.48 19.20 -1.34
N THR A 95 1.50 20.06 -1.60
CA THR A 95 0.66 20.69 -0.57
C THR A 95 -0.52 19.81 -0.16
N GLU A 96 -1.26 20.26 0.88
CA GLU A 96 -2.53 19.65 1.28
C GLU A 96 -3.53 19.58 0.12
N ASN A 97 -3.62 20.62 -0.71
CA ASN A 97 -4.51 20.62 -1.88
C ASN A 97 -4.12 19.52 -2.88
N GLU A 98 -2.82 19.30 -3.09
CA GLU A 98 -2.35 18.21 -3.96
C GLU A 98 -2.69 16.83 -3.39
N PHE A 99 -2.61 16.69 -2.08
CA PHE A 99 -3.05 15.46 -1.41
C PHE A 99 -4.56 15.24 -1.56
N LEU A 100 -5.37 16.28 -1.37
CA LEU A 100 -6.82 16.22 -1.57
C LEU A 100 -7.18 15.90 -3.04
N ASN A 101 -6.43 16.41 -4.00
CA ASN A 101 -6.59 16.06 -5.41
C ASN A 101 -6.34 14.55 -5.65
N ALA A 102 -5.30 13.99 -5.04
CA ALA A 102 -5.01 12.55 -5.13
C ALA A 102 -6.12 11.71 -4.49
N LEU A 103 -6.65 12.11 -3.33
CA LEU A 103 -7.77 11.44 -2.68
C LEU A 103 -9.06 11.51 -3.52
N ASN A 104 -9.36 12.67 -4.10
CA ASN A 104 -10.50 12.82 -4.99
C ASN A 104 -10.36 11.98 -6.27
N TRP A 105 -9.17 11.92 -6.84
CA TRP A 105 -8.87 11.02 -7.96
C TRP A 105 -9.12 9.56 -7.56
N TYR A 106 -8.61 9.14 -6.40
CA TYR A 106 -8.80 7.78 -5.88
C TYR A 106 -10.28 7.45 -5.65
N SER A 107 -11.06 8.35 -5.06
CA SER A 107 -12.48 8.13 -4.78
C SER A 107 -13.34 7.91 -6.03
N ASN A 108 -12.86 8.37 -7.20
CA ASN A 108 -13.53 8.18 -8.49
C ASN A 108 -13.06 6.91 -9.23
N ARG A 109 -12.18 6.09 -8.62
CA ARG A 109 -11.70 4.84 -9.21
C ARG A 109 -12.63 3.68 -8.88
N GLU A 110 -12.92 2.85 -9.87
CA GLU A 110 -13.61 1.58 -9.67
C GLU A 110 -12.59 0.50 -9.32
N ARG A 111 -12.59 0.04 -8.08
CA ARG A 111 -11.69 -1.04 -7.62
C ARG A 111 -12.27 -2.40 -8.01
N ARG A 112 -11.60 -3.11 -8.90
CA ARG A 112 -12.11 -4.34 -9.50
C ARG A 112 -11.52 -5.61 -8.91
N PHE A 113 -10.38 -5.55 -8.27
CA PHE A 113 -9.66 -6.70 -7.69
C PHE A 113 -9.58 -7.89 -8.66
N GLY A 114 -9.24 -7.61 -9.93
CA GLY A 114 -9.18 -8.61 -11.00
C GLY A 114 -10.53 -9.03 -11.62
N LYS A 115 -11.65 -8.46 -11.17
CA LYS A 115 -12.99 -8.69 -11.71
C LYS A 115 -13.33 -7.71 -12.83
N THR A 116 -14.37 -8.02 -13.63
CA THR A 116 -14.96 -7.06 -14.57
C THR A 116 -15.96 -6.14 -13.86
N SER A 117 -16.24 -4.95 -14.42
CA SER A 117 -17.26 -4.04 -13.88
C SER A 117 -18.64 -4.72 -13.78
N GLU A 118 -18.97 -5.59 -14.73
CA GLU A 118 -20.23 -6.35 -14.74
C GLU A 118 -20.32 -7.34 -13.57
N GLN A 119 -19.21 -8.02 -13.22
CA GLN A 119 -19.16 -8.94 -12.09
C GLN A 119 -19.35 -8.21 -10.76
N ILE A 120 -18.73 -7.04 -10.60
CA ILE A 120 -18.90 -6.20 -9.39
C ILE A 120 -20.36 -5.75 -9.25
N GLN A 121 -20.98 -5.29 -10.34
CA GLN A 121 -22.39 -4.86 -10.34
C GLN A 121 -23.37 -6.01 -10.03
N GLN A 122 -23.05 -7.23 -10.44
CA GLN A 122 -23.85 -8.41 -10.11
C GLN A 122 -23.74 -8.82 -8.66
N GLU A 123 -22.58 -8.68 -8.03
CA GLU A 123 -22.36 -8.94 -6.60
C GLU A 123 -23.11 -7.92 -5.73
N ALA A 124 -22.97 -6.62 -6.04
CA ALA A 124 -23.68 -5.55 -5.32
C ALA A 124 -25.21 -5.63 -5.38
N LYS A 125 -25.77 -6.39 -6.33
CA LYS A 125 -27.24 -6.64 -6.42
C LYS A 125 -27.71 -7.82 -5.62
N LYS A 126 -26.78 -8.62 -5.03
CA LYS A 126 -27.10 -9.83 -4.26
C LYS A 126 -27.02 -9.59 -2.75
N GLU A 127 -26.49 -8.46 -2.31
CA GLU A 127 -26.50 -7.96 -0.93
C GLU A 127 -27.72 -7.04 -0.70
#